data_d6d90d8bae5f5314740f915f2c90ecd5
#
_entry.id   d6d90d8bae5f5314740f915f2c90ecd5
#
_cell.length_a   1.000
_cell.length_b   1.000
_cell.length_c   1.000
_cell.angle_alpha   90.00
_cell.angle_beta   90.00
_cell.angle_gamma   90.00
#
_symmetry.space_group_name_H-M   'P 1'
#
loop_
_entity.id
_entity.type
_entity.pdbx_description
1 polymer ?
#
loop_
_entity_poly.entity_id
_entity_poly.type
_entity_poly.pdbx_seq_one_letter_code
_entity_poly.pdbx_strand_id
1 'polypeptide(L)'
;MLSYRHAFHAGNHADVLKHLTLALITKAYCRKEKPFAYFDAQAAAALYSLDDSRALQTGEAESGICALLKQVQSGGAAQAVLDSADKALLEKDEAAAKEAAATFAEYLEFCRNLQASAGLYAGSPAVVCNFARPQDQLVLMELHPSEIEILKANVELIKKGALGKADVCSIHVHHRDGFAGLKAMLPPKQPLPARGFTLLDPSYEIDKDYSDVEDAVKFAARSWHNSAIAVWYPLVERRREKTLHLKEACLATDQEVLCAELCIAEPENEHGLYGSGMIVVNPPWKLDIQLETLLPFLAKSLGGAGASFRSSLIYN
;
A
#
# COMPACT_ATOMS: atom_id res chain seq x y z
N MET A 1 -9.57 18.38 -13.93
CA MET A 1 -8.41 19.12 -13.40
C MET A 1 -7.78 18.25 -12.36
N LEU A 2 -6.49 17.91 -12.47
CA LEU A 2 -5.80 17.10 -11.46
C LEU A 2 -5.58 17.96 -10.22
N SER A 3 -6.45 17.85 -9.21
CA SER A 3 -6.39 18.66 -7.98
C SER A 3 -5.81 17.90 -6.79
N TYR A 4 -5.92 16.57 -6.79
CA TYR A 4 -5.43 15.73 -5.72
C TYR A 4 -3.90 15.79 -5.59
N ARG A 5 -3.45 15.99 -4.37
CA ARG A 5 -2.05 15.88 -3.97
C ARG A 5 -1.96 15.09 -2.69
N HIS A 6 -1.33 13.93 -2.76
CA HIS A 6 -1.23 13.02 -1.63
C HIS A 6 -0.52 13.62 -0.39
N ALA A 7 0.30 14.65 -0.59
CA ALA A 7 0.97 15.37 0.51
C ALA A 7 0.03 15.92 1.59
N PHE A 8 -1.26 16.13 1.30
CA PHE A 8 -2.25 16.52 2.30
C PHE A 8 -2.67 15.37 3.23
N HIS A 9 -2.52 14.11 2.79
CA HIS A 9 -3.03 12.91 3.44
C HIS A 9 -1.91 11.95 3.87
N ALA A 10 -0.65 12.31 3.58
CA ALA A 10 0.50 11.45 3.84
C ALA A 10 0.58 11.03 5.31
N GLY A 11 0.73 9.73 5.55
CA GLY A 11 0.87 9.16 6.89
C GLY A 11 -0.44 8.90 7.63
N ASN A 12 -1.60 9.03 7.01
CA ASN A 12 -2.88 8.68 7.62
C ASN A 12 -3.05 7.16 7.80
N HIS A 13 -4.15 6.73 8.42
CA HIS A 13 -4.49 5.31 8.63
C HIS A 13 -4.55 4.50 7.33
N ALA A 14 -4.99 5.12 6.24
CA ALA A 14 -5.12 4.47 4.94
C ALA A 14 -3.74 4.16 4.33
N ASP A 15 -2.78 5.08 4.46
CA ASP A 15 -1.38 4.84 4.09
C ASP A 15 -0.79 3.69 4.91
N VAL A 16 -1.05 3.62 6.21
CA VAL A 16 -0.52 2.54 7.06
C VAL A 16 -0.99 1.18 6.56
N LEU A 17 -2.28 1.00 6.29
CA LEU A 17 -2.82 -0.27 5.77
C LEU A 17 -2.21 -0.60 4.39
N LYS A 18 -2.19 0.36 3.47
CA LYS A 18 -1.60 0.21 2.13
C LYS A 18 -0.13 -0.18 2.19
N HIS A 19 0.67 0.56 2.96
CA HIS A 19 2.10 0.34 3.07
C HIS A 19 2.45 -1.02 3.70
N LEU A 20 1.73 -1.43 4.73
CA LEU A 20 1.92 -2.76 5.33
C LEU A 20 1.55 -3.88 4.35
N THR A 21 0.45 -3.73 3.61
CA THR A 21 0.08 -4.69 2.57
C THR A 21 1.18 -4.79 1.51
N LEU A 22 1.71 -3.66 1.03
CA LEU A 22 2.80 -3.64 0.05
C LEU A 22 4.10 -4.23 0.60
N ALA A 23 4.44 -3.96 1.86
CA ALA A 23 5.61 -4.54 2.52
C ALA A 23 5.51 -6.08 2.59
N LEU A 24 4.35 -6.61 2.98
CA LEU A 24 4.09 -8.05 3.02
C LEU A 24 4.17 -8.69 1.63
N ILE A 25 3.53 -8.07 0.62
CA ILE A 25 3.62 -8.54 -0.78
C ILE A 25 5.08 -8.53 -1.24
N THR A 26 5.82 -7.45 -1.01
CA THR A 26 7.22 -7.32 -1.41
C THR A 26 8.08 -8.42 -0.77
N LYS A 27 7.94 -8.65 0.54
CA LYS A 27 8.66 -9.72 1.25
C LYS A 27 8.31 -11.11 0.70
N ALA A 28 7.03 -11.37 0.37
CA ALA A 28 6.61 -12.61 -0.26
C ALA A 28 7.28 -12.83 -1.63
N TYR A 29 7.41 -11.77 -2.42
CA TYR A 29 8.16 -11.84 -3.69
C TYR A 29 9.66 -12.04 -3.48
N CYS A 30 10.24 -11.50 -2.42
CA CYS A 30 11.65 -11.68 -2.07
C CYS A 30 12.02 -13.10 -1.60
N ARG A 31 11.05 -13.96 -1.22
CA ARG A 31 11.33 -15.36 -0.85
C ARG A 31 11.92 -16.19 -2.00
N LYS A 32 11.66 -15.81 -3.26
CA LYS A 32 12.25 -16.45 -4.44
C LYS A 32 13.44 -15.62 -4.92
N GLU A 33 14.55 -16.26 -5.28
CA GLU A 33 15.77 -15.58 -5.77
C GLU A 33 15.54 -14.77 -7.07
N LYS A 34 14.64 -15.24 -7.95
CA LYS A 34 14.32 -14.54 -9.21
C LYS A 34 13.81 -13.12 -8.93
N PRO A 35 14.30 -12.10 -9.63
CA PRO A 35 13.86 -10.74 -9.46
C PRO A 35 12.36 -10.57 -9.79
N PHE A 36 11.77 -9.48 -9.28
CA PHE A 36 10.42 -9.07 -9.61
C PHE A 36 10.36 -7.62 -10.12
N ALA A 37 9.28 -7.29 -10.82
CA ALA A 37 8.92 -5.94 -11.20
C ALA A 37 7.72 -5.47 -10.37
N TYR A 38 7.79 -4.25 -9.83
CA TYR A 38 6.68 -3.56 -9.22
C TYR A 38 6.22 -2.42 -10.12
N PHE A 39 4.92 -2.32 -10.37
CA PHE A 39 4.31 -1.23 -11.12
C PHE A 39 3.44 -0.41 -10.18
N ASP A 40 3.77 0.88 -10.02
CA ASP A 40 2.94 1.84 -9.32
C ASP A 40 2.24 2.73 -10.35
N ALA A 41 0.93 2.60 -10.47
CA ALA A 41 0.17 3.31 -11.49
C ALA A 41 -0.08 4.78 -11.13
N GLN A 42 -0.02 5.14 -9.84
CA GLN A 42 -0.20 6.48 -9.31
C GLN A 42 0.86 6.74 -8.21
N ALA A 43 2.12 6.90 -8.63
CA ALA A 43 3.27 6.88 -7.73
C ALA A 43 3.41 8.14 -6.85
N ALA A 44 2.71 9.21 -7.19
CA ALA A 44 2.78 10.50 -6.49
C ALA A 44 4.24 10.94 -6.22
N ALA A 45 4.55 11.50 -5.04
CA ALA A 45 5.87 12.06 -4.75
C ALA A 45 6.91 11.06 -4.18
N ALA A 46 6.53 9.85 -3.82
CA ALA A 46 7.33 8.81 -3.17
C ALA A 46 7.87 9.15 -1.75
N LEU A 47 8.21 10.38 -1.47
CA LEU A 47 8.67 10.87 -0.16
C LEU A 47 7.93 12.16 0.19
N TYR A 48 7.57 12.33 1.47
CA TYR A 48 6.80 13.46 1.99
C TYR A 48 7.44 14.02 3.25
N SER A 49 7.38 15.35 3.44
CA SER A 49 7.65 15.95 4.76
C SER A 49 6.35 16.05 5.53
N LEU A 50 6.30 15.47 6.73
CA LEU A 50 5.13 15.60 7.61
C LEU A 50 5.05 17.01 8.24
N ASP A 51 6.12 17.79 8.18
CA ASP A 51 6.17 19.20 8.59
C ASP A 51 5.81 20.16 7.44
N ASP A 52 5.51 19.66 6.25
CA ASP A 52 5.04 20.48 5.13
C ASP A 52 3.68 21.11 5.47
N SER A 53 3.48 22.36 5.04
CA SER A 53 2.23 23.09 5.30
C SER A 53 0.96 22.36 4.86
N ARG A 54 1.04 21.53 3.82
CA ARG A 54 -0.05 20.70 3.32
C ARG A 54 -0.39 19.56 4.29
N ALA A 55 0.61 18.86 4.78
CA ALA A 55 0.43 17.79 5.78
C ALA A 55 -0.10 18.36 7.11
N LEU A 56 0.42 19.49 7.54
CA LEU A 56 -0.02 20.17 8.77
C LEU A 56 -1.45 20.73 8.66
N GLN A 57 -1.91 21.08 7.46
CA GLN A 57 -3.26 21.61 7.24
C GLN A 57 -4.35 20.59 7.58
N THR A 58 -4.14 19.32 7.29
CA THR A 58 -5.09 18.23 7.61
C THR A 58 -4.77 17.56 8.94
N GLY A 59 -3.48 17.47 9.31
CA GLY A 59 -3.02 16.82 10.53
C GLY A 59 -3.26 15.30 10.57
N GLU A 60 -3.58 14.67 9.45
CA GLU A 60 -3.97 13.24 9.40
C GLU A 60 -2.84 12.30 9.83
N ALA A 61 -1.58 12.69 9.64
CA ALA A 61 -0.43 11.91 10.10
C ALA A 61 -0.39 11.73 11.62
N GLU A 62 -0.91 12.70 12.38
CA GLU A 62 -0.90 12.64 13.87
C GLU A 62 -1.76 11.50 14.40
N SER A 63 -2.91 11.23 13.78
CA SER A 63 -3.77 10.09 14.12
C SER A 63 -3.39 8.79 13.37
N GLY A 64 -2.49 8.88 12.40
CA GLY A 64 -1.96 7.78 11.61
C GLY A 64 -0.61 7.29 12.09
N ILE A 65 0.41 7.43 11.25
CA ILE A 65 1.76 6.90 11.51
C ILE A 65 2.38 7.50 12.79
N CYS A 66 2.18 8.80 13.09
CA CYS A 66 2.75 9.41 14.28
C CYS A 66 2.16 8.81 15.57
N ALA A 67 0.86 8.46 15.58
CA ALA A 67 0.24 7.76 16.70
C ALA A 67 0.90 6.40 16.95
N LEU A 68 1.12 5.61 15.89
CA LEU A 68 1.79 4.31 16.01
C LEU A 68 3.24 4.45 16.49
N LEU A 69 3.98 5.43 15.97
CA LEU A 69 5.37 5.67 16.37
C LEU A 69 5.49 6.11 17.84
N LYS A 70 4.50 6.83 18.37
CA LYS A 70 4.41 7.23 19.79
C LYS A 70 3.99 6.06 20.69
N GLN A 71 3.00 5.28 20.25
CA GLN A 71 2.42 4.19 21.04
C GLN A 71 3.35 3.00 21.19
N VAL A 72 4.08 2.67 20.13
CA VAL A 72 4.92 1.48 20.08
C VAL A 72 6.40 1.88 20.20
N GLN A 73 7.01 1.54 21.33
CA GLN A 73 8.44 1.74 21.52
C GLN A 73 9.26 0.84 20.57
N SER A 74 10.48 1.28 20.24
CA SER A 74 11.43 0.47 19.47
C SER A 74 11.64 -0.90 20.15
N GLY A 75 11.51 -1.98 19.39
CA GLY A 75 11.66 -3.36 19.86
C GLY A 75 10.38 -4.03 20.41
N GLY A 76 9.30 -3.28 20.69
CA GLY A 76 8.04 -3.86 21.19
C GLY A 76 6.94 -4.08 20.14
N ALA A 77 7.15 -3.63 18.92
CA ALA A 77 6.12 -3.58 17.88
C ALA A 77 5.57 -4.97 17.48
N ALA A 78 6.46 -5.92 17.26
CA ALA A 78 6.05 -7.27 16.89
C ALA A 78 5.22 -7.95 17.98
N GLN A 79 5.63 -7.82 19.26
CA GLN A 79 4.88 -8.39 20.37
C GLN A 79 3.51 -7.75 20.55
N ALA A 80 3.41 -6.43 20.40
CA ALA A 80 2.13 -5.72 20.51
C ALA A 80 1.10 -6.18 19.45
N VAL A 81 1.55 -6.51 18.25
CA VAL A 81 0.72 -7.12 17.20
C VAL A 81 0.26 -8.51 17.63
N LEU A 82 1.19 -9.37 18.05
CA LEU A 82 0.87 -10.76 18.43
C LEU A 82 -0.06 -10.82 19.64
N ASP A 83 0.09 -9.92 20.62
CA ASP A 83 -0.80 -9.81 21.79
C ASP A 83 -2.24 -9.37 21.42
N SER A 84 -2.40 -8.73 20.28
CA SER A 84 -3.69 -8.26 19.77
C SER A 84 -4.35 -9.23 18.79
N ALA A 85 -3.60 -10.17 18.24
CA ALA A 85 -4.08 -11.13 17.26
C ALA A 85 -4.98 -12.22 17.89
N ASP A 86 -5.89 -12.76 17.09
CA ASP A 86 -6.75 -13.87 17.50
C ASP A 86 -5.91 -15.12 17.79
N LYS A 87 -6.16 -15.78 18.95
CA LYS A 87 -5.43 -16.97 19.35
C LYS A 87 -5.62 -18.15 18.38
N ALA A 88 -6.83 -18.33 17.87
CA ALA A 88 -7.12 -19.39 16.90
C ALA A 88 -6.36 -19.16 15.58
N LEU A 89 -6.19 -17.89 15.18
CA LEU A 89 -5.38 -17.53 14.02
C LEU A 89 -3.89 -17.82 14.25
N LEU A 90 -3.38 -17.50 15.45
CA LEU A 90 -1.98 -17.80 15.82
C LEU A 90 -1.72 -19.32 15.85
N GLU A 91 -2.68 -20.12 16.36
CA GLU A 91 -2.59 -21.58 16.36
C GLU A 91 -2.66 -22.18 14.95
N LYS A 92 -3.41 -21.53 14.02
CA LYS A 92 -3.56 -21.96 12.63
C LYS A 92 -2.26 -21.84 11.83
N ASP A 93 -1.54 -20.72 11.99
CA ASP A 93 -0.25 -20.48 11.32
C ASP A 93 0.61 -19.45 12.07
N GLU A 94 1.28 -19.92 13.12
CA GLU A 94 2.16 -19.09 13.95
C GLU A 94 3.31 -18.45 13.14
N ALA A 95 3.82 -19.16 12.12
CA ALA A 95 4.92 -18.66 11.30
C ALA A 95 4.50 -17.44 10.46
N ALA A 96 3.33 -17.50 9.82
CA ALA A 96 2.79 -16.37 9.05
C ALA A 96 2.46 -15.17 9.94
N ALA A 97 1.90 -15.41 11.14
CA ALA A 97 1.61 -14.38 12.11
C ALA A 97 2.89 -13.70 12.62
N LYS A 98 3.91 -14.45 12.97
CA LYS A 98 5.23 -13.91 13.38
C LYS A 98 5.89 -13.11 12.27
N GLU A 99 5.80 -13.57 11.02
CA GLU A 99 6.32 -12.82 9.87
C GLU A 99 5.58 -11.48 9.67
N ALA A 100 4.24 -11.46 9.83
CA ALA A 100 3.46 -10.24 9.77
C ALA A 100 3.89 -9.24 10.86
N ALA A 101 3.98 -9.72 12.10
CA ALA A 101 4.42 -8.91 13.25
C ALA A 101 5.84 -8.37 13.07
N ALA A 102 6.77 -9.18 12.57
CA ALA A 102 8.13 -8.76 12.24
C ALA A 102 8.14 -7.70 11.12
N THR A 103 7.33 -7.89 10.07
CA THR A 103 7.21 -6.92 8.97
C THR A 103 6.66 -5.58 9.45
N PHE A 104 5.67 -5.60 10.36
CA PHE A 104 5.17 -4.40 11.00
C PHE A 104 6.27 -3.66 11.79
N ALA A 105 7.05 -4.39 12.59
CA ALA A 105 8.15 -3.83 13.35
C ALA A 105 9.22 -3.19 12.43
N GLU A 106 9.61 -3.88 11.36
CA GLU A 106 10.53 -3.38 10.35
C GLU A 106 10.00 -2.11 9.65
N TYR A 107 8.69 -2.08 9.33
CA TYR A 107 8.05 -0.90 8.74
C TYR A 107 8.08 0.31 9.69
N LEU A 108 7.74 0.13 10.96
CA LEU A 108 7.79 1.22 11.93
C LEU A 108 9.22 1.71 12.17
N GLU A 109 10.20 0.81 12.24
CA GLU A 109 11.60 1.18 12.38
C GLU A 109 12.11 1.95 11.16
N PHE A 110 11.74 1.52 9.97
CA PHE A 110 12.00 2.26 8.72
C PHE A 110 11.41 3.67 8.77
N CYS A 111 10.14 3.83 9.17
CA CYS A 111 9.50 5.14 9.30
C CYS A 111 10.23 6.03 10.32
N ARG A 112 10.62 5.49 11.49
CA ARG A 112 11.40 6.23 12.50
C ARG A 112 12.73 6.71 11.96
N ASN A 113 13.47 5.82 11.33
CA ASN A 113 14.79 6.13 10.81
C ASN A 113 14.73 7.18 9.71
N LEU A 114 13.75 7.09 8.82
CA LEU A 114 13.55 8.06 7.74
C LEU A 114 13.15 9.43 8.29
N GLN A 115 12.28 9.47 9.29
CA GLN A 115 11.88 10.72 9.96
C GLN A 115 13.06 11.33 10.72
N ALA A 116 13.81 10.54 11.49
CA ALA A 116 14.93 11.02 12.29
C ALA A 116 16.11 11.51 11.44
N SER A 117 16.43 10.83 10.34
CA SER A 117 17.58 11.15 9.49
C SER A 117 17.30 12.22 8.44
N ALA A 118 16.08 12.31 7.93
CA ALA A 118 15.74 13.16 6.80
C ALA A 118 14.49 14.04 7.02
N GLY A 119 13.75 13.87 8.11
CA GLY A 119 12.46 14.55 8.33
C GLY A 119 11.37 14.11 7.34
N LEU A 120 11.48 12.89 6.80
CA LEU A 120 10.62 12.43 5.71
C LEU A 120 9.77 11.23 6.13
N TYR A 121 8.67 11.04 5.39
CA TYR A 121 7.80 9.89 5.43
C TYR A 121 7.76 9.21 4.05
N ALA A 122 7.67 7.89 4.03
CA ALA A 122 7.67 7.10 2.81
C ALA A 122 6.26 7.00 2.20
N GLY A 123 6.14 7.23 0.90
CA GLY A 123 5.00 6.77 0.09
C GLY A 123 5.21 5.36 -0.44
N SER A 124 4.23 4.82 -1.18
CA SER A 124 4.25 3.46 -1.75
C SER A 124 5.56 3.09 -2.46
N PRO A 125 6.14 3.96 -3.35
CA PRO A 125 7.39 3.60 -4.02
C PRO A 125 8.57 3.43 -3.06
N ALA A 126 8.68 4.31 -2.05
CA ALA A 126 9.76 4.26 -1.08
C ALA A 126 9.62 3.06 -0.14
N VAL A 127 8.39 2.72 0.25
CA VAL A 127 8.11 1.50 1.04
C VAL A 127 8.52 0.26 0.26
N VAL A 128 8.05 0.09 -0.98
CA VAL A 128 8.43 -1.06 -1.80
C VAL A 128 9.93 -1.11 -2.02
N CYS A 129 10.58 0.03 -2.34
CA CYS A 129 12.03 0.12 -2.51
C CYS A 129 12.80 -0.28 -1.24
N ASN A 130 12.27 0.07 -0.04
CA ASN A 130 12.89 -0.33 1.23
C ASN A 130 12.89 -1.84 1.43
N PHE A 131 11.83 -2.54 1.06
CA PHE A 131 11.72 -4.00 1.23
C PHE A 131 12.26 -4.79 0.03
N ALA A 132 12.43 -4.17 -1.15
CA ALA A 132 12.98 -4.77 -2.34
C ALA A 132 14.50 -4.99 -2.26
N ARG A 133 15.01 -5.83 -3.15
CA ARG A 133 16.44 -6.18 -3.29
C ARG A 133 17.04 -5.44 -4.48
N PRO A 134 18.37 -5.29 -4.55
CA PRO A 134 19.03 -4.57 -5.66
C PRO A 134 18.70 -5.12 -7.06
N GLN A 135 18.41 -6.42 -7.20
CA GLN A 135 18.04 -7.03 -8.49
C GLN A 135 16.59 -6.79 -8.92
N ASP A 136 15.72 -6.32 -8.02
CA ASP A 136 14.32 -6.04 -8.32
C ASP A 136 14.17 -4.69 -9.05
N GLN A 137 13.03 -4.45 -9.69
CA GLN A 137 12.83 -3.23 -10.49
C GLN A 137 11.47 -2.60 -10.17
N LEU A 138 11.46 -1.27 -10.04
CA LEU A 138 10.26 -0.46 -9.84
C LEU A 138 9.97 0.36 -11.10
N VAL A 139 8.73 0.35 -11.54
CA VAL A 139 8.20 1.17 -12.64
C VAL A 139 7.14 2.09 -12.04
N LEU A 140 7.46 3.37 -11.96
CA LEU A 140 6.65 4.40 -11.32
C LEU A 140 6.02 5.30 -12.38
N MET A 141 4.71 5.45 -12.35
CA MET A 141 3.96 6.29 -13.28
C MET A 141 3.26 7.41 -12.51
N GLU A 142 3.40 8.63 -12.99
CA GLU A 142 2.77 9.81 -12.42
C GLU A 142 2.33 10.74 -13.54
N LEU A 143 1.07 11.16 -13.51
CA LEU A 143 0.48 12.02 -14.54
C LEU A 143 0.56 13.50 -14.20
N HIS A 144 0.50 13.84 -12.91
CA HIS A 144 0.45 15.24 -12.48
C HIS A 144 1.78 15.97 -12.77
N PRO A 145 1.77 17.09 -13.51
CA PRO A 145 3.01 17.72 -13.99
C PRO A 145 3.93 18.25 -12.88
N SER A 146 3.41 18.64 -11.73
CA SER A 146 4.25 19.05 -10.60
C SER A 146 4.67 17.87 -9.72
N GLU A 147 3.82 16.86 -9.53
CA GLU A 147 4.18 15.69 -8.73
C GLU A 147 5.27 14.84 -9.40
N ILE A 148 5.27 14.73 -10.74
CA ILE A 148 6.31 14.00 -11.47
C ILE A 148 7.71 14.59 -11.26
N GLU A 149 7.84 15.91 -11.17
CA GLU A 149 9.13 16.56 -10.94
C GLU A 149 9.62 16.32 -9.49
N ILE A 150 8.68 16.34 -8.52
CA ILE A 150 8.97 15.99 -7.13
C ILE A 150 9.36 14.49 -7.04
N LEU A 151 8.64 13.61 -7.70
CA LEU A 151 8.94 12.18 -7.76
C LEU A 151 10.36 11.92 -8.28
N LYS A 152 10.73 12.56 -9.39
CA LYS A 152 12.10 12.44 -9.96
C LYS A 152 13.17 12.89 -8.96
N ALA A 153 12.95 14.05 -8.32
CA ALA A 153 13.88 14.56 -7.31
C ALA A 153 14.01 13.61 -6.11
N ASN A 154 12.89 13.09 -5.61
CA ASN A 154 12.87 12.15 -4.49
C ASN A 154 13.48 10.79 -4.85
N VAL A 155 13.30 10.29 -6.07
CA VAL A 155 13.98 9.08 -6.56
C VAL A 155 15.50 9.27 -6.57
N GLU A 156 16.00 10.45 -6.92
CA GLU A 156 17.44 10.73 -6.83
C GLU A 156 17.93 10.79 -5.36
N LEU A 157 17.11 11.26 -4.42
CA LEU A 157 17.42 11.18 -2.99
C LEU A 157 17.48 9.71 -2.51
N ILE A 158 16.54 8.89 -2.94
CA ILE A 158 16.51 7.45 -2.64
C ILE A 158 17.79 6.78 -3.15
N LYS A 159 18.20 7.02 -4.39
CA LYS A 159 19.43 6.49 -4.99
C LYS A 159 20.70 6.96 -4.25
N LYS A 160 20.66 8.13 -3.62
CA LYS A 160 21.73 8.69 -2.80
C LYS A 160 21.74 8.19 -1.35
N GLY A 161 20.88 7.23 -1.02
CA GLY A 161 20.86 6.60 0.30
C GLY A 161 19.87 7.20 1.30
N ALA A 162 18.88 8.00 0.87
CA ALA A 162 17.89 8.59 1.77
C ALA A 162 17.09 7.53 2.58
N LEU A 163 16.99 6.29 2.09
CA LEU A 163 16.34 5.20 2.81
C LEU A 163 17.28 4.46 3.80
N GLY A 164 18.51 4.95 3.99
CA GLY A 164 19.51 4.27 4.84
C GLY A 164 20.11 3.01 4.23
N LYS A 165 19.92 2.78 2.92
CA LYS A 165 20.50 1.65 2.16
C LYS A 165 21.57 2.12 1.20
N ALA A 166 22.69 1.40 1.13
CA ALA A 166 23.76 1.67 0.18
C ALA A 166 23.35 1.34 -1.27
N ASP A 167 22.66 0.21 -1.45
CA ASP A 167 22.18 -0.25 -2.74
C ASP A 167 20.66 -0.39 -2.73
N VAL A 168 20.01 0.24 -3.69
CA VAL A 168 18.58 0.14 -3.92
C VAL A 168 18.27 -0.52 -5.26
N CYS A 169 17.06 -1.01 -5.42
CA CYS A 169 16.57 -1.56 -6.68
C CYS A 169 16.57 -0.51 -7.81
N SER A 170 16.50 -0.96 -9.05
CA SER A 170 16.37 -0.06 -10.21
C SER A 170 15.00 0.61 -10.20
N ILE A 171 14.95 1.94 -10.37
CA ILE A 171 13.71 2.74 -10.37
C ILE A 171 13.58 3.47 -11.70
N HIS A 172 12.48 3.18 -12.42
CA HIS A 172 12.12 3.76 -13.70
C HIS A 172 10.92 4.69 -13.51
N VAL A 173 11.07 5.97 -13.83
CA VAL A 173 10.02 6.99 -13.65
C VAL A 173 9.47 7.40 -15.01
N HIS A 174 8.13 7.38 -15.15
CA HIS A 174 7.43 7.71 -16.38
C HIS A 174 6.39 8.81 -16.12
N HIS A 175 6.50 9.93 -16.84
CA HIS A 175 5.45 10.97 -16.86
C HIS A 175 4.33 10.53 -17.80
N ARG A 176 3.34 9.84 -17.25
CA ARG A 176 2.22 9.31 -18.04
C ARG A 176 1.04 8.88 -17.15
N ASP A 177 -0.12 8.75 -17.78
CA ASP A 177 -1.27 8.09 -17.18
C ASP A 177 -0.94 6.63 -16.82
N GLY A 178 -1.16 6.24 -15.57
CA GLY A 178 -0.81 4.94 -15.05
C GLY A 178 -1.63 3.81 -15.68
N PHE A 179 -2.93 4.02 -15.88
CA PHE A 179 -3.80 3.01 -16.50
C PHE A 179 -3.41 2.75 -17.97
N ALA A 180 -3.13 3.81 -18.73
CA ALA A 180 -2.60 3.69 -20.09
C ALA A 180 -1.20 3.07 -20.08
N GLY A 181 -0.40 3.38 -19.07
CA GLY A 181 0.93 2.80 -18.87
C GLY A 181 0.89 1.30 -18.64
N LEU A 182 0.03 0.82 -17.77
CA LEU A 182 -0.15 -0.61 -17.55
C LEU A 182 -0.58 -1.33 -18.83
N LYS A 183 -1.54 -0.79 -19.58
CA LYS A 183 -1.99 -1.36 -20.87
C LYS A 183 -0.84 -1.47 -21.89
N ALA A 184 0.12 -0.55 -21.86
CA ALA A 184 1.26 -0.55 -22.77
C ALA A 184 2.42 -1.45 -22.33
N MET A 185 2.58 -1.69 -21.02
CA MET A 185 3.78 -2.32 -20.44
C MET A 185 3.53 -3.74 -19.91
N LEU A 186 2.28 -4.15 -19.70
CA LEU A 186 1.94 -5.50 -19.24
C LEU A 186 1.60 -6.44 -20.43
N PRO A 187 2.05 -7.71 -20.40
CA PRO A 187 3.00 -8.25 -19.43
C PRO A 187 4.39 -7.65 -19.63
N PRO A 188 5.20 -7.54 -18.55
CA PRO A 188 6.51 -6.92 -18.64
C PRO A 188 7.43 -7.69 -19.59
N LYS A 189 8.18 -6.95 -20.43
CA LYS A 189 9.15 -7.50 -21.39
C LYS A 189 10.57 -7.18 -20.93
N GLN A 190 11.52 -8.02 -21.34
CA GLN A 190 12.94 -7.75 -21.08
C GLN A 190 13.29 -6.29 -21.41
N PRO A 191 14.10 -5.59 -20.56
CA PRO A 191 14.84 -6.13 -19.40
C PRO A 191 14.05 -6.24 -18.07
N LEU A 192 12.74 -5.93 -18.04
CA LEU A 192 11.95 -6.05 -16.83
C LEU A 192 11.72 -7.52 -16.44
N PRO A 193 11.71 -7.85 -15.12
CA PRO A 193 11.37 -9.17 -14.64
C PRO A 193 9.96 -9.60 -15.06
N ALA A 194 9.80 -10.87 -15.45
CA ALA A 194 8.53 -11.41 -15.90
C ALA A 194 7.51 -11.68 -14.75
N ARG A 195 7.95 -11.66 -13.48
CA ARG A 195 7.10 -11.82 -12.29
C ARG A 195 7.04 -10.51 -11.53
N GLY A 196 5.98 -10.29 -10.77
CA GLY A 196 5.87 -9.08 -9.98
C GLY A 196 4.43 -8.76 -9.58
N PHE A 197 4.19 -7.51 -9.23
CA PHE A 197 2.88 -7.03 -8.81
C PHE A 197 2.65 -5.58 -9.19
N THR A 198 1.38 -5.17 -9.15
CA THR A 198 0.94 -3.82 -9.50
C THR A 198 0.18 -3.20 -8.33
N LEU A 199 0.35 -1.90 -8.09
CA LEU A 199 -0.52 -1.08 -7.26
C LEU A 199 -1.40 -0.19 -8.14
N LEU A 200 -2.70 -0.15 -7.82
CA LEU A 200 -3.70 0.77 -8.33
C LEU A 200 -4.22 1.59 -7.14
N ASP A 201 -3.89 2.87 -7.10
CA ASP A 201 -4.17 3.78 -5.99
C ASP A 201 -4.55 5.19 -6.49
N PRO A 202 -5.62 5.31 -7.34
CA PRO A 202 -6.08 6.63 -7.76
C PRO A 202 -6.74 7.38 -6.61
N SER A 203 -6.99 8.67 -6.81
CA SER A 203 -7.57 9.54 -5.77
C SER A 203 -9.03 9.24 -5.44
N TYR A 204 -9.74 8.57 -6.34
CA TYR A 204 -11.20 8.36 -6.25
C TYR A 204 -12.01 9.66 -6.06
N GLU A 205 -11.47 10.81 -6.46
CA GLU A 205 -12.19 12.08 -6.45
C GLU A 205 -13.35 12.07 -7.44
N ILE A 206 -13.18 11.42 -8.57
CA ILE A 206 -14.18 11.31 -9.64
C ILE A 206 -14.66 9.87 -9.81
N ASP A 207 -15.89 9.74 -10.28
CA ASP A 207 -16.53 8.43 -10.49
C ASP A 207 -15.80 7.55 -11.52
N LYS A 208 -15.12 8.20 -12.46
CA LYS A 208 -14.34 7.52 -13.50
C LYS A 208 -13.17 6.72 -12.92
N ASP A 209 -12.61 7.11 -11.78
CA ASP A 209 -11.51 6.37 -11.17
C ASP A 209 -11.88 4.93 -10.85
N TYR A 210 -13.12 4.69 -10.39
CA TYR A 210 -13.63 3.34 -10.11
C TYR A 210 -13.66 2.47 -11.39
N SER A 211 -14.25 2.99 -12.48
CA SER A 211 -14.30 2.25 -13.74
C SER A 211 -12.93 2.04 -14.38
N ASP A 212 -12.02 3.01 -14.26
CA ASP A 212 -10.65 2.88 -14.76
C ASP A 212 -9.88 1.79 -13.99
N VAL A 213 -10.07 1.69 -12.66
CA VAL A 213 -9.48 0.61 -11.84
C VAL A 213 -10.07 -0.74 -12.22
N GLU A 214 -11.41 -0.87 -12.37
CA GLU A 214 -12.05 -2.11 -12.79
C GLU A 214 -11.49 -2.62 -14.12
N ASP A 215 -11.36 -1.73 -15.11
CA ASP A 215 -10.78 -2.05 -16.42
C ASP A 215 -9.30 -2.43 -16.32
N ALA A 216 -8.54 -1.74 -15.47
CA ALA A 216 -7.12 -2.03 -15.25
C ALA A 216 -6.93 -3.39 -14.57
N VAL A 217 -7.75 -3.74 -13.57
CA VAL A 217 -7.73 -5.05 -12.92
C VAL A 217 -8.03 -6.16 -13.92
N LYS A 218 -9.13 -6.05 -14.69
CA LYS A 218 -9.50 -7.03 -15.71
C LYS A 218 -8.39 -7.20 -16.77
N PHE A 219 -7.78 -6.10 -17.18
CA PHE A 219 -6.68 -6.13 -18.14
C PHE A 219 -5.41 -6.78 -17.54
N ALA A 220 -4.98 -6.37 -16.35
CA ALA A 220 -3.78 -6.88 -15.71
C ALA A 220 -3.89 -8.38 -15.38
N ALA A 221 -5.04 -8.83 -14.85
CA ALA A 221 -5.30 -10.24 -14.54
C ALA A 221 -5.18 -11.14 -15.78
N ARG A 222 -5.66 -10.68 -16.94
CA ARG A 222 -5.53 -11.42 -18.22
C ARG A 222 -4.14 -11.36 -18.81
N SER A 223 -3.51 -10.16 -18.79
CA SER A 223 -2.24 -9.93 -19.49
C SER A 223 -1.04 -10.42 -18.68
N TRP A 224 -1.13 -10.39 -17.36
CA TRP A 224 -0.05 -10.78 -16.46
C TRP A 224 -0.55 -11.73 -15.36
N HIS A 225 -1.07 -12.84 -15.78
CA HIS A 225 -1.81 -13.82 -14.96
C HIS A 225 -1.09 -14.27 -13.67
N ASN A 226 0.24 -14.31 -13.67
CA ASN A 226 1.06 -14.73 -12.52
C ASN A 226 1.45 -13.57 -11.58
N SER A 227 0.91 -12.37 -11.77
CA SER A 227 1.16 -11.21 -10.91
C SER A 227 0.11 -11.09 -9.82
N ALA A 228 0.47 -10.44 -8.72
CA ALA A 228 -0.53 -9.91 -7.80
C ALA A 228 -0.95 -8.50 -8.25
N ILE A 229 -2.24 -8.17 -8.03
CA ILE A 229 -2.77 -6.83 -8.29
C ILE A 229 -3.31 -6.30 -6.98
N ALA A 230 -2.65 -5.31 -6.40
CA ALA A 230 -3.08 -4.61 -5.20
C ALA A 230 -3.89 -3.37 -5.60
N VAL A 231 -5.08 -3.23 -5.05
CA VAL A 231 -5.98 -2.09 -5.27
C VAL A 231 -6.28 -1.48 -3.91
N TRP A 232 -5.91 -0.23 -3.71
CA TRP A 232 -6.39 0.54 -2.58
C TRP A 232 -7.76 1.17 -2.93
N TYR A 233 -8.64 1.31 -1.94
CA TYR A 233 -9.91 2.02 -2.10
C TYR A 233 -10.38 2.66 -0.79
N PRO A 234 -11.07 3.83 -0.87
CA PRO A 234 -11.60 4.52 0.29
C PRO A 234 -12.93 3.89 0.73
N LEU A 235 -13.18 3.88 2.04
CA LEU A 235 -14.50 3.60 2.61
C LEU A 235 -15.19 4.92 2.94
N VAL A 236 -16.13 5.31 2.07
CA VAL A 236 -16.95 6.52 2.16
C VAL A 236 -18.40 6.12 1.87
N GLU A 237 -19.33 6.43 2.76
CA GLU A 237 -20.71 5.91 2.68
C GLU A 237 -21.39 6.24 1.34
N ARG A 238 -21.28 7.47 0.86
CA ARG A 238 -21.83 7.87 -0.46
C ARG A 238 -21.25 7.12 -1.66
N ARG A 239 -20.13 6.43 -1.48
CA ARG A 239 -19.41 5.65 -2.52
C ARG A 239 -19.57 4.14 -2.34
N ARG A 240 -20.34 3.71 -1.36
CA ARG A 240 -20.51 2.30 -0.99
C ARG A 240 -20.87 1.41 -2.16
N GLU A 241 -21.83 1.85 -3.00
CA GLU A 241 -22.24 1.09 -4.19
C GLU A 241 -21.09 0.92 -5.18
N LYS A 242 -20.30 1.96 -5.44
CA LYS A 242 -19.13 1.89 -6.33
C LYS A 242 -18.05 0.98 -5.78
N THR A 243 -17.84 1.01 -4.48
CA THR A 243 -16.91 0.09 -3.81
C THR A 243 -17.37 -1.37 -3.94
N LEU A 244 -18.67 -1.64 -3.88
CA LEU A 244 -19.22 -2.98 -4.12
C LEU A 244 -18.98 -3.43 -5.56
N HIS A 245 -19.27 -2.59 -6.56
CA HIS A 245 -19.01 -2.91 -7.97
C HIS A 245 -17.53 -3.16 -8.25
N LEU A 246 -16.62 -2.36 -7.63
CA LEU A 246 -15.18 -2.60 -7.73
C LEU A 246 -14.78 -3.98 -7.18
N LYS A 247 -15.32 -4.38 -6.00
CA LYS A 247 -15.11 -5.71 -5.45
C LYS A 247 -15.61 -6.82 -6.37
N GLU A 248 -16.82 -6.67 -6.91
CA GLU A 248 -17.40 -7.61 -7.88
C GLU A 248 -16.54 -7.74 -9.13
N ALA A 249 -16.01 -6.63 -9.66
CA ALA A 249 -15.10 -6.64 -10.81
C ALA A 249 -13.78 -7.38 -10.53
N CYS A 250 -13.25 -7.26 -9.31
CA CYS A 250 -12.07 -8.02 -8.88
C CYS A 250 -12.40 -9.52 -8.74
N LEU A 251 -13.55 -9.86 -8.16
CA LEU A 251 -14.01 -11.25 -8.02
C LEU A 251 -14.27 -11.92 -9.37
N ALA A 252 -14.61 -11.15 -10.40
CA ALA A 252 -14.84 -11.66 -11.75
C ALA A 252 -13.54 -11.97 -12.54
N THR A 253 -12.38 -12.01 -11.91
CA THR A 253 -11.09 -12.25 -12.58
C THR A 253 -10.65 -13.72 -12.66
N ASP A 254 -11.46 -14.66 -12.24
CA ASP A 254 -11.11 -16.09 -12.15
C ASP A 254 -9.83 -16.38 -11.35
N GLN A 255 -9.52 -15.53 -10.37
CA GLN A 255 -8.36 -15.64 -9.48
C GLN A 255 -8.80 -15.52 -8.01
N GLU A 256 -7.96 -16.00 -7.09
CA GLU A 256 -8.18 -15.75 -5.66
C GLU A 256 -8.18 -14.25 -5.39
N VAL A 257 -9.10 -13.79 -4.55
CA VAL A 257 -9.22 -12.37 -4.17
C VAL A 257 -9.23 -12.24 -2.66
N LEU A 258 -8.29 -11.48 -2.14
CA LEU A 258 -8.23 -11.09 -0.73
C LEU A 258 -8.74 -9.65 -0.59
N CYS A 259 -9.73 -9.45 0.30
CA CYS A 259 -10.18 -8.13 0.72
C CYS A 259 -9.83 -7.92 2.18
N ALA A 260 -9.16 -6.83 2.50
CA ALA A 260 -8.82 -6.41 3.86
C ALA A 260 -9.25 -4.96 4.07
N GLU A 261 -10.10 -4.70 5.07
CA GLU A 261 -10.64 -3.38 5.38
C GLU A 261 -10.31 -3.00 6.81
N LEU A 262 -9.97 -1.73 7.01
CA LEU A 262 -9.76 -1.09 8.29
C LEU A 262 -10.67 0.12 8.39
N CYS A 263 -11.66 0.06 9.31
CA CYS A 263 -12.53 1.17 9.66
C CYS A 263 -12.01 1.82 10.94
N ILE A 264 -11.80 3.12 10.93
CA ILE A 264 -11.32 3.88 12.10
C ILE A 264 -12.45 4.52 12.90
N ALA A 265 -13.65 4.58 12.34
CA ALA A 265 -14.86 5.10 12.92
C ALA A 265 -16.09 4.46 12.29
N GLU A 266 -17.26 4.65 12.90
CA GLU A 266 -18.53 4.41 12.24
C GLU A 266 -18.78 5.46 11.15
N PRO A 267 -19.52 5.13 10.07
CA PRO A 267 -19.90 6.11 9.07
C PRO A 267 -20.91 7.11 9.64
N GLU A 268 -20.41 8.24 10.15
CA GLU A 268 -21.26 9.28 10.77
C GLU A 268 -21.98 10.18 9.75
N ASN A 269 -21.45 10.28 8.53
CA ASN A 269 -22.02 11.09 7.46
C ASN A 269 -21.63 10.56 6.08
N GLU A 270 -22.31 11.07 5.02
CA GLU A 270 -22.11 10.58 3.64
C GLU A 270 -20.74 10.90 3.05
N HIS A 271 -19.99 11.86 3.61
CA HIS A 271 -18.82 12.45 2.94
C HIS A 271 -17.48 12.11 3.59
N GLY A 272 -17.45 11.67 4.83
CA GLY A 272 -16.22 11.38 5.56
C GLY A 272 -15.58 10.07 5.15
N LEU A 273 -14.23 10.05 5.11
CA LEU A 273 -13.46 8.82 5.02
C LEU A 273 -13.46 8.15 6.40
N TYR A 274 -14.23 7.07 6.57
CA TYR A 274 -14.31 6.34 7.84
C TYR A 274 -13.39 5.12 7.89
N GLY A 275 -12.74 4.80 6.78
CA GLY A 275 -11.82 3.69 6.67
C GLY A 275 -11.26 3.54 5.27
N SER A 276 -10.50 2.50 5.05
CA SER A 276 -9.99 2.14 3.73
C SER A 276 -9.84 0.64 3.59
N GLY A 277 -9.68 0.16 2.37
CA GLY A 277 -9.46 -1.24 2.08
C GLY A 277 -8.35 -1.48 1.07
N MET A 278 -7.84 -2.69 1.12
CA MET A 278 -6.97 -3.27 0.10
C MET A 278 -7.66 -4.50 -0.50
N ILE A 279 -7.80 -4.53 -1.82
CA ILE A 279 -8.08 -5.76 -2.56
C ILE A 279 -6.78 -6.25 -3.17
N VAL A 280 -6.49 -7.54 -3.01
CA VAL A 280 -5.35 -8.17 -3.68
C VAL A 280 -5.87 -9.33 -4.52
N VAL A 281 -5.83 -9.17 -5.84
CA VAL A 281 -6.12 -10.25 -6.79
C VAL A 281 -4.86 -11.08 -6.96
N ASN A 282 -4.98 -12.40 -6.93
CA ASN A 282 -3.89 -13.36 -6.89
C ASN A 282 -2.90 -13.07 -5.73
N PRO A 283 -3.38 -13.06 -4.48
CA PRO A 283 -2.56 -12.71 -3.33
C PRO A 283 -1.40 -13.70 -3.14
N PRO A 284 -0.23 -13.24 -2.69
CA PRO A 284 0.84 -14.13 -2.26
C PRO A 284 0.37 -15.07 -1.13
N TRP A 285 0.96 -16.27 -1.10
CA TRP A 285 0.67 -17.29 -0.10
C TRP A 285 0.75 -16.76 1.33
N LYS A 286 -0.31 -16.96 2.11
CA LYS A 286 -0.48 -16.54 3.52
C LYS A 286 -0.64 -15.04 3.75
N LEU A 287 -0.86 -14.23 2.73
CA LEU A 287 -1.12 -12.80 2.89
C LEU A 287 -2.42 -12.56 3.70
N ASP A 288 -3.42 -13.44 3.55
CA ASP A 288 -4.66 -13.45 4.33
C ASP A 288 -4.40 -13.53 5.84
N ILE A 289 -3.67 -14.54 6.28
CA ILE A 289 -3.30 -14.72 7.69
C ILE A 289 -2.45 -13.56 8.19
N GLN A 290 -1.53 -13.07 7.36
CA GLN A 290 -0.67 -11.95 7.72
C GLN A 290 -1.46 -10.66 7.96
N LEU A 291 -2.43 -10.33 7.10
CA LEU A 291 -3.28 -9.15 7.28
C LEU A 291 -4.26 -9.34 8.44
N GLU A 292 -4.87 -10.53 8.59
CA GLU A 292 -5.70 -10.85 9.76
C GLU A 292 -4.95 -10.73 11.09
N THR A 293 -3.67 -10.97 11.13
CA THR A 293 -2.82 -10.76 12.31
C THR A 293 -2.63 -9.28 12.63
N LEU A 294 -2.49 -8.42 11.63
CA LEU A 294 -2.21 -6.99 11.80
C LEU A 294 -3.46 -6.16 12.13
N LEU A 295 -4.59 -6.50 11.49
CA LEU A 295 -5.80 -5.67 11.52
C LEU A 295 -6.35 -5.41 12.93
N PRO A 296 -6.42 -6.37 13.88
CA PRO A 296 -6.89 -6.10 15.24
C PRO A 296 -6.06 -5.02 15.95
N PHE A 297 -4.74 -5.09 15.82
CA PHE A 297 -3.84 -4.10 16.39
C PHE A 297 -4.02 -2.73 15.74
N LEU A 298 -4.13 -2.67 14.41
CA LEU A 298 -4.33 -1.42 13.68
C LEU A 298 -5.66 -0.77 14.03
N ALA A 299 -6.75 -1.53 14.08
CA ALA A 299 -8.06 -1.03 14.46
C ALA A 299 -8.06 -0.43 15.88
N LYS A 300 -7.42 -1.11 16.84
CA LYS A 300 -7.28 -0.64 18.21
C LYS A 300 -6.39 0.60 18.32
N SER A 301 -5.35 0.70 17.52
CA SER A 301 -4.32 1.76 17.65
C SER A 301 -4.63 3.02 16.84
N LEU A 302 -5.32 2.89 15.72
CA LEU A 302 -5.63 3.98 14.80
C LEU A 302 -7.09 4.41 14.84
N GLY A 303 -7.97 3.57 15.36
CA GLY A 303 -9.39 3.81 15.38
C GLY A 303 -9.89 4.40 16.70
N GLY A 304 -11.05 5.08 16.61
CA GLY A 304 -11.83 5.56 17.76
C GLY A 304 -12.93 4.59 18.17
N ALA A 305 -13.96 5.13 18.82
CA ALA A 305 -15.20 4.38 19.09
C ALA A 305 -15.83 3.92 17.77
N GLY A 306 -16.19 2.63 17.68
CA GLY A 306 -16.74 2.04 16.45
C GLY A 306 -15.68 1.57 15.43
N ALA A 307 -14.39 1.63 15.77
CA ALA A 307 -13.37 1.06 14.91
C ALA A 307 -13.56 -0.44 14.72
N SER A 308 -13.38 -0.90 13.50
CA SER A 308 -13.58 -2.29 13.13
C SER A 308 -12.65 -2.70 11.97
N PHE A 309 -12.58 -3.98 11.71
CA PHE A 309 -11.83 -4.50 10.57
C PHE A 309 -12.55 -5.70 9.94
N ARG A 310 -12.22 -5.97 8.70
CA ARG A 310 -12.70 -7.16 7.99
C ARG A 310 -11.59 -7.69 7.11
N SER A 311 -11.43 -9.01 7.09
CA SER A 311 -10.59 -9.71 6.11
C SER A 311 -11.38 -10.89 5.54
N SER A 312 -11.23 -11.13 4.24
CA SER A 312 -11.86 -12.27 3.57
C SER A 312 -11.03 -12.69 2.35
N LEU A 313 -10.66 -13.95 2.30
CA LEU A 313 -10.07 -14.59 1.12
C LEU A 313 -11.16 -15.38 0.41
N ILE A 314 -11.38 -15.10 -0.86
CA ILE A 314 -12.41 -15.72 -1.70
C ILE A 314 -11.69 -16.49 -2.79
N TYR A 315 -12.00 -17.79 -2.86
CA TYR A 315 -11.54 -18.70 -3.91
C TYR A 315 -12.59 -18.73 -5.02
N ASN A 316 -12.19 -18.52 -6.26
CA ASN A 316 -13.04 -18.68 -7.43
C ASN A 316 -12.85 -20.05 -8.08
#